data_8e78799ea058cf0c3c1bd3659c4f361e
#
_entry.id   8e78799ea058cf0c3c1bd3659c4f361e
#
_cell.length_a   1.000
_cell.length_b   1.000
_cell.length_c   1.000
_cell.angle_alpha   90.00
_cell.angle_beta   90.00
_cell.angle_gamma   90.00
#
_symmetry.space_group_name_H-M   'P 1'
#
loop_
_entity.id
_entity.type
_entity.pdbx_description
1 polymer ?
#
loop_
_entity_poly.entity_id
_entity_poly.type
_entity_poly.pdbx_seq_one_letter_code
_entity_poly.pdbx_strand_id
1 'polypeptide(L)'
;MHLQNVTIRATVLTGALVFCMMEASIVMADRASFADDTVGASPQGWTATMTGQGNPKWTVEEDPRARSKARVVKQSGTATYPLLLKDGTSLKNGFVEIWFRALSGSEDHAAGIVWPARDANNYYVVRANALEDNVVAYKTVNGTRSVLDIVGRKGGYGIKVPVPSGQWHALRVEFAGSHFKVIFNGKPAFEVEDDTFSEAGQIGLWTKAYSVTAFDDVSYGAAR
;
A
#
# COMPACT_ATOMS: atom_id res chain seq x y z
N MET A 1 36.56 52.43 61.03
CA MET A 1 36.69 52.09 59.61
C MET A 1 36.38 50.60 59.50
N HIS A 2 35.09 50.28 59.19
CA HIS A 2 34.58 48.90 59.17
C HIS A 2 34.47 48.46 57.70
N LEU A 3 35.27 47.46 57.37
CA LEU A 3 35.19 46.79 56.04
C LEU A 3 34.10 45.68 56.12
N GLN A 4 33.04 45.82 55.37
CA GLN A 4 32.02 44.81 55.18
C GLN A 4 32.47 43.83 54.06
N ASN A 5 32.59 42.56 54.41
CA ASN A 5 32.81 41.45 53.45
C ASN A 5 31.50 41.10 52.78
N VAL A 6 31.43 41.29 51.45
CA VAL A 6 30.33 40.84 50.62
C VAL A 6 30.65 39.44 50.09
N THR A 7 29.92 38.47 50.54
CA THR A 7 30.00 37.08 50.04
C THR A 7 29.04 36.89 48.88
N ILE A 8 29.58 36.73 47.67
CA ILE A 8 28.81 36.37 46.48
C ILE A 8 28.56 34.87 46.43
N ARG A 9 27.31 34.42 46.58
CA ARG A 9 26.94 33.04 46.34
C ARG A 9 26.60 32.82 44.86
N ALA A 10 27.42 32.02 44.20
CA ALA A 10 27.13 31.58 42.83
C ALA A 10 26.15 30.41 42.86
N THR A 11 24.97 30.60 42.32
CA THR A 11 23.99 29.51 42.10
C THR A 11 24.25 28.85 40.78
N VAL A 12 24.72 27.60 40.82
CA VAL A 12 24.94 26.76 39.62
C VAL A 12 23.56 26.15 39.26
N LEU A 13 22.97 26.59 38.17
CA LEU A 13 21.78 25.97 37.56
C LEU A 13 22.22 24.79 36.74
N THR A 14 22.03 23.56 37.25
CA THR A 14 22.21 22.32 36.46
C THR A 14 20.98 22.11 35.60
N GLY A 15 21.03 22.50 34.33
CA GLY A 15 20.02 22.19 33.33
C GLY A 15 20.14 20.71 32.93
N ALA A 16 19.19 19.89 33.32
CA ALA A 16 19.05 18.52 32.82
C ALA A 16 18.53 18.57 31.38
N LEU A 17 19.40 18.24 30.42
CA LEU A 17 19.00 17.99 29.02
C LEU A 17 18.26 16.64 29.00
N VAL A 18 16.93 16.67 28.86
CA VAL A 18 16.15 15.49 28.56
C VAL A 18 16.35 15.17 27.09
N PHE A 19 17.21 14.18 26.82
CA PHE A 19 17.40 13.61 25.49
C PHE A 19 16.19 12.71 25.24
N CYS A 20 15.19 13.19 24.47
CA CYS A 20 14.10 12.38 24.00
C CYS A 20 14.65 11.44 22.92
N MET A 21 15.02 10.21 23.31
CA MET A 21 15.34 9.16 22.34
C MET A 21 14.06 8.79 21.63
N MET A 22 13.92 9.25 20.39
CA MET A 22 12.97 8.68 19.45
C MET A 22 13.42 7.25 19.14
N GLU A 23 12.82 6.27 19.82
CA GLU A 23 12.99 4.87 19.43
C GLU A 23 12.40 4.70 18.03
N ALA A 24 13.29 4.51 17.06
CA ALA A 24 12.88 4.07 15.73
C ALA A 24 12.32 2.64 15.86
N SER A 25 11.01 2.51 15.83
CA SER A 25 10.35 1.20 15.82
C SER A 25 10.83 0.44 14.57
N ILE A 26 11.60 -0.63 14.78
CA ILE A 26 11.97 -1.55 13.69
C ILE A 26 10.70 -2.29 13.31
N VAL A 27 10.08 -1.87 12.22
CA VAL A 27 8.98 -2.61 11.59
C VAL A 27 9.61 -3.82 10.90
N MET A 28 9.35 -5.02 11.42
CA MET A 28 9.71 -6.26 10.73
C MET A 28 8.81 -6.38 9.51
N ALA A 29 9.41 -6.26 8.33
CA ALA A 29 8.71 -6.41 7.06
C ALA A 29 8.71 -7.89 6.65
N ASP A 30 7.52 -8.44 6.48
CA ASP A 30 7.34 -9.70 5.78
C ASP A 30 7.44 -9.46 4.26
N ARG A 31 7.92 -10.46 3.54
CA ARG A 31 7.97 -10.44 2.08
C ARG A 31 7.24 -11.64 1.51
N ALA A 32 6.43 -11.40 0.50
CA ALA A 32 5.88 -12.45 -0.34
C ALA A 32 6.58 -12.36 -1.71
N SER A 33 7.41 -13.35 -1.97
CA SER A 33 8.09 -13.57 -3.25
C SER A 33 7.37 -14.70 -3.98
N PHE A 34 7.35 -14.66 -5.30
CA PHE A 34 6.79 -15.73 -6.15
C PHE A 34 7.87 -16.64 -6.72
N ALA A 35 9.12 -16.51 -6.23
CA ALA A 35 10.30 -17.18 -6.80
C ALA A 35 10.21 -18.71 -6.74
N ASP A 36 9.58 -19.25 -5.71
CA ASP A 36 9.45 -20.70 -5.48
C ASP A 36 8.12 -21.28 -5.99
N ASP A 37 7.20 -20.43 -6.45
CA ASP A 37 5.90 -20.85 -6.94
C ASP A 37 5.97 -21.51 -8.32
N THR A 38 5.03 -22.38 -8.63
CA THR A 38 4.99 -23.12 -9.91
C THR A 38 4.54 -22.20 -11.05
N VAL A 39 5.36 -22.08 -12.09
CA VAL A 39 5.02 -21.33 -13.31
C VAL A 39 3.75 -21.91 -13.96
N GLY A 40 2.84 -21.03 -14.36
CA GLY A 40 1.55 -21.39 -14.94
C GLY A 40 0.45 -21.68 -13.90
N ALA A 41 0.78 -21.83 -12.62
CA ALA A 41 -0.19 -22.06 -11.54
C ALA A 41 -0.58 -20.74 -10.85
N SER A 42 -1.63 -20.77 -10.03
CA SER A 42 -1.92 -19.69 -9.08
C SER A 42 -0.86 -19.65 -7.97
N PRO A 43 -0.51 -18.47 -7.45
CA PRO A 43 0.51 -18.35 -6.41
C PRO A 43 0.06 -19.02 -5.11
N GLN A 44 1.00 -19.67 -4.41
CA GLN A 44 0.72 -20.37 -3.14
C GLN A 44 0.52 -19.35 -1.99
N GLY A 45 -0.44 -19.66 -1.12
CA GLY A 45 -0.77 -18.78 0.02
C GLY A 45 -1.45 -17.48 -0.39
N TRP A 46 -2.14 -17.50 -1.53
CA TRP A 46 -2.99 -16.43 -2.02
C TRP A 46 -4.31 -16.99 -2.56
N THR A 47 -5.39 -16.28 -2.28
CA THR A 47 -6.73 -16.63 -2.75
C THR A 47 -7.20 -15.62 -3.80
N ALA A 48 -7.46 -16.11 -5.03
CA ALA A 48 -8.03 -15.33 -6.10
C ALA A 48 -9.55 -15.16 -5.91
N THR A 49 -10.03 -13.93 -6.02
CA THR A 49 -11.44 -13.57 -5.93
C THR A 49 -11.72 -12.32 -6.76
N MET A 50 -12.91 -11.75 -6.66
CA MET A 50 -13.27 -10.49 -7.32
C MET A 50 -14.45 -9.81 -6.64
N THR A 51 -14.55 -8.48 -6.81
CA THR A 51 -15.81 -7.76 -6.66
C THR A 51 -16.53 -7.76 -8.00
N GLY A 52 -17.85 -7.95 -7.98
CA GLY A 52 -18.67 -7.94 -9.18
C GLY A 52 -18.62 -9.25 -9.95
N GLN A 53 -18.41 -9.19 -11.26
CA GLN A 53 -18.54 -10.33 -12.17
C GLN A 53 -17.29 -10.51 -13.03
N GLY A 54 -17.10 -11.71 -13.57
CA GLY A 54 -16.04 -12.02 -14.52
C GLY A 54 -15.24 -13.27 -14.15
N ASN A 55 -14.06 -13.39 -14.75
CA ASN A 55 -13.14 -14.52 -14.55
C ASN A 55 -11.72 -13.98 -14.33
N PRO A 56 -11.35 -13.62 -13.11
CA PRO A 56 -9.99 -13.21 -12.80
C PRO A 56 -9.02 -14.39 -13.07
N LYS A 57 -7.86 -14.09 -13.65
CA LYS A 57 -6.83 -15.09 -13.89
C LYS A 57 -5.50 -14.61 -13.35
N TRP A 58 -5.07 -15.18 -12.25
CA TRP A 58 -3.82 -14.91 -11.58
C TRP A 58 -2.87 -16.09 -11.76
N THR A 59 -1.75 -15.88 -12.46
CA THR A 59 -0.77 -16.93 -12.76
C THR A 59 0.64 -16.46 -12.45
N VAL A 60 1.45 -17.37 -11.95
CA VAL A 60 2.89 -17.18 -11.81
C VAL A 60 3.54 -17.33 -13.18
N GLU A 61 4.37 -16.36 -13.57
CA GLU A 61 5.08 -16.37 -14.84
C GLU A 61 6.57 -16.02 -14.64
N GLU A 62 7.41 -16.59 -15.50
CA GLU A 62 8.79 -16.16 -15.59
C GLU A 62 8.86 -14.78 -16.26
N ASP A 63 9.60 -13.87 -15.67
CA ASP A 63 9.85 -12.55 -16.24
C ASP A 63 11.29 -12.12 -15.97
N PRO A 64 12.17 -12.12 -16.98
CA PRO A 64 13.56 -11.71 -16.81
C PRO A 64 13.70 -10.23 -16.38
N ARG A 65 12.63 -9.45 -16.51
CA ARG A 65 12.56 -8.06 -16.06
C ARG A 65 11.94 -7.92 -14.67
N ALA A 66 11.61 -9.03 -14.00
CA ALA A 66 11.13 -9.02 -12.62
C ALA A 66 12.15 -8.33 -11.70
N ARG A 67 11.66 -7.65 -10.68
CA ARG A 67 12.50 -7.02 -9.65
C ARG A 67 13.27 -8.07 -8.84
N SER A 68 12.62 -9.19 -8.54
CA SER A 68 13.19 -10.38 -7.92
C SER A 68 14.15 -11.15 -8.84
N LYS A 69 14.19 -10.79 -10.15
CA LYS A 69 14.93 -11.46 -11.22
C LYS A 69 14.50 -12.92 -11.46
N ALA A 70 13.28 -13.27 -11.06
CA ALA A 70 12.78 -14.64 -11.18
C ALA A 70 11.35 -14.67 -11.74
N ARG A 71 10.38 -14.59 -10.91
CA ARG A 71 8.96 -14.80 -11.24
C ARG A 71 8.10 -13.66 -10.74
N VAL A 72 6.99 -13.46 -11.43
CA VAL A 72 5.97 -12.47 -11.11
C VAL A 72 4.63 -13.18 -10.98
N VAL A 73 3.68 -12.59 -10.27
CA VAL A 73 2.29 -12.96 -10.44
C VAL A 73 1.63 -12.00 -11.43
N LYS A 74 0.94 -12.54 -12.43
CA LYS A 74 0.26 -11.75 -13.44
C LYS A 74 -1.24 -11.96 -13.39
N GLN A 75 -2.00 -10.86 -13.35
CA GLN A 75 -3.43 -10.84 -13.63
C GLN A 75 -3.61 -10.64 -15.14
N SER A 76 -4.36 -11.54 -15.80
CA SER A 76 -4.64 -11.49 -17.25
C SER A 76 -6.08 -11.86 -17.62
N GLY A 77 -6.92 -12.15 -16.64
CA GLY A 77 -8.34 -12.39 -16.85
C GLY A 77 -9.16 -11.10 -16.88
N THR A 78 -10.43 -11.23 -17.20
CA THR A 78 -11.37 -10.12 -17.25
C THR A 78 -12.38 -10.24 -16.12
N ALA A 79 -12.46 -9.25 -15.24
CA ALA A 79 -13.47 -9.17 -14.19
C ALA A 79 -13.69 -7.71 -13.78
N THR A 80 -14.79 -7.40 -13.10
CA THR A 80 -15.06 -6.03 -12.65
C THR A 80 -13.90 -5.48 -11.80
N TYR A 81 -13.56 -6.15 -10.72
CA TYR A 81 -12.36 -5.86 -9.90
C TYR A 81 -11.70 -7.17 -9.48
N PRO A 82 -10.74 -7.68 -10.24
CA PRO A 82 -9.92 -8.82 -9.83
C PRO A 82 -9.14 -8.53 -8.54
N LEU A 83 -9.21 -9.47 -7.60
CA LEU A 83 -8.46 -9.44 -6.33
C LEU A 83 -7.63 -10.71 -6.18
N LEU A 84 -6.49 -10.56 -5.51
CA LEU A 84 -5.67 -11.66 -5.04
C LEU A 84 -5.33 -11.37 -3.57
N LEU A 85 -6.00 -12.05 -2.64
CA LEU A 85 -5.86 -11.82 -1.20
C LEU A 85 -4.76 -12.70 -0.62
N LYS A 86 -3.91 -12.14 0.24
CA LYS A 86 -2.83 -12.88 0.91
C LYS A 86 -3.40 -13.65 2.10
N ASP A 87 -3.33 -14.98 2.02
CA ASP A 87 -3.80 -15.87 3.07
C ASP A 87 -3.00 -15.66 4.37
N GLY A 88 -3.69 -15.82 5.50
CA GLY A 88 -3.07 -15.72 6.82
C GLY A 88 -2.67 -14.31 7.26
N THR A 89 -2.94 -13.27 6.46
CA THR A 89 -2.71 -11.88 6.89
C THR A 89 -3.92 -11.30 7.62
N SER A 90 -3.66 -10.50 8.64
CA SER A 90 -4.68 -9.75 9.39
C SER A 90 -4.01 -8.52 9.99
N LEU A 91 -4.03 -7.41 9.26
CA LEU A 91 -3.38 -6.16 9.66
C LEU A 91 -4.44 -5.10 9.99
N LYS A 92 -4.31 -4.47 11.17
CA LYS A 92 -5.09 -3.31 11.60
C LYS A 92 -4.34 -2.00 11.34
N ASN A 93 -3.05 -1.99 11.65
CA ASN A 93 -2.12 -0.89 11.41
C ASN A 93 -0.85 -1.45 10.77
N GLY A 94 -0.22 -0.69 9.89
CA GLY A 94 1.00 -1.16 9.25
C GLY A 94 1.24 -0.55 7.88
N PHE A 95 1.80 -1.34 7.02
CA PHE A 95 2.02 -0.94 5.63
C PHE A 95 1.90 -2.13 4.68
N VAL A 96 1.64 -1.81 3.42
CA VAL A 96 1.79 -2.72 2.27
C VAL A 96 2.49 -1.96 1.15
N GLU A 97 3.48 -2.59 0.54
CA GLU A 97 4.17 -2.09 -0.66
C GLU A 97 4.22 -3.19 -1.71
N ILE A 98 3.96 -2.80 -2.95
CA ILE A 98 4.05 -3.68 -4.12
C ILE A 98 4.90 -3.03 -5.19
N TRP A 99 5.57 -3.86 -5.98
CA TRP A 99 6.04 -3.46 -7.29
C TRP A 99 5.09 -4.00 -8.35
N PHE A 100 4.72 -3.15 -9.30
CA PHE A 100 3.83 -3.54 -10.38
C PHE A 100 4.32 -2.99 -11.72
N ARG A 101 3.88 -3.66 -12.78
CA ARG A 101 4.09 -3.24 -14.15
C ARG A 101 2.79 -3.43 -14.93
N ALA A 102 2.13 -2.35 -15.29
CA ALA A 102 0.95 -2.35 -16.15
C ALA A 102 1.39 -2.69 -17.58
N LEU A 103 0.85 -3.77 -18.15
CA LEU A 103 1.31 -4.32 -19.45
C LEU A 103 0.37 -3.97 -20.58
N SER A 104 -0.94 -4.14 -20.38
CA SER A 104 -1.97 -3.83 -21.37
C SER A 104 -3.35 -3.70 -20.71
N GLY A 105 -4.34 -3.28 -21.50
CA GLY A 105 -5.74 -3.12 -21.15
C GLY A 105 -6.36 -2.00 -21.98
N SER A 106 -7.60 -2.19 -22.46
CA SER A 106 -8.28 -1.21 -23.31
C SER A 106 -9.04 -0.14 -22.53
N GLU A 107 -9.53 -0.49 -21.34
CA GLU A 107 -10.32 0.41 -20.48
C GLU A 107 -9.54 0.92 -19.28
N ASP A 108 -8.64 0.10 -18.77
CA ASP A 108 -7.79 0.39 -17.62
C ASP A 108 -6.43 -0.29 -17.76
N HIS A 109 -5.38 0.36 -17.28
CA HIS A 109 -4.07 -0.23 -17.02
C HIS A 109 -3.75 -0.07 -15.54
N ALA A 110 -4.54 -0.72 -14.68
CA ALA A 110 -4.55 -0.47 -13.26
C ALA A 110 -3.79 -1.53 -12.46
N ALA A 111 -3.13 -1.10 -11.42
CA ALA A 111 -2.56 -1.91 -10.36
C ALA A 111 -2.89 -1.29 -9.00
N GLY A 112 -3.24 -2.09 -8.01
CA GLY A 112 -3.60 -1.59 -6.69
C GLY A 112 -3.26 -2.53 -5.55
N ILE A 113 -3.31 -1.94 -4.35
CA ILE A 113 -3.21 -2.61 -3.06
C ILE A 113 -4.57 -2.54 -2.39
N VAL A 114 -5.04 -3.64 -1.81
CA VAL A 114 -6.19 -3.65 -0.89
C VAL A 114 -5.74 -3.87 0.54
N TRP A 115 -6.40 -3.14 1.47
CA TRP A 115 -6.20 -3.23 2.93
C TRP A 115 -7.33 -2.53 3.68
N PRO A 116 -7.60 -2.81 4.96
CA PRO A 116 -7.87 -4.18 5.31
C PRO A 116 -9.02 -4.69 4.44
N ALA A 117 -8.86 -5.87 3.84
CA ALA A 117 -9.95 -6.54 3.18
C ALA A 117 -10.68 -7.43 4.20
N ARG A 118 -11.98 -7.20 4.39
CA ARG A 118 -12.88 -8.07 5.15
C ARG A 118 -13.37 -9.23 4.30
N ASP A 119 -13.63 -8.93 3.06
CA ASP A 119 -14.06 -9.86 2.01
C ASP A 119 -13.89 -9.22 0.62
N ALA A 120 -14.34 -9.89 -0.43
CA ALA A 120 -14.25 -9.42 -1.81
C ALA A 120 -15.10 -8.16 -2.12
N ASN A 121 -15.96 -7.71 -1.22
CA ASN A 121 -16.88 -6.60 -1.40
C ASN A 121 -16.68 -5.45 -0.40
N ASN A 122 -15.77 -5.63 0.59
CA ASN A 122 -15.59 -4.69 1.69
C ASN A 122 -14.09 -4.50 1.99
N TYR A 123 -13.49 -3.43 1.42
CA TYR A 123 -12.06 -3.13 1.53
C TYR A 123 -11.74 -1.68 1.14
N TYR A 124 -10.58 -1.18 1.57
CA TYR A 124 -9.93 -0.04 0.94
C TYR A 124 -9.05 -0.48 -0.21
N VAL A 125 -8.89 0.38 -1.21
CA VAL A 125 -7.94 0.18 -2.30
C VAL A 125 -7.28 1.50 -2.69
N VAL A 126 -5.97 1.49 -2.86
CA VAL A 126 -5.23 2.51 -3.60
C VAL A 126 -4.75 1.90 -4.90
N ARG A 127 -4.93 2.60 -6.01
CA ARG A 127 -4.50 2.13 -7.32
C ARG A 127 -3.76 3.21 -8.10
N ALA A 128 -2.80 2.79 -8.93
CA ALA A 128 -2.24 3.58 -10.02
C ALA A 128 -2.83 3.10 -11.35
N ASN A 129 -2.96 4.01 -12.33
CA ASN A 129 -3.49 3.67 -13.66
C ASN A 129 -2.67 4.36 -14.75
N ALA A 130 -2.08 3.57 -15.64
CA ALA A 130 -1.21 4.04 -16.70
C ALA A 130 -1.96 4.71 -17.88
N LEU A 131 -3.26 4.46 -18.06
CA LEU A 131 -4.07 5.18 -19.06
C LEU A 131 -4.51 6.56 -18.56
N GLU A 132 -4.66 6.70 -17.25
CA GLU A 132 -5.14 7.93 -16.65
C GLU A 132 -4.02 8.79 -16.07
N ASP A 133 -2.79 8.28 -15.96
CA ASP A 133 -1.67 8.94 -15.31
C ASP A 133 -2.06 9.50 -13.94
N ASN A 134 -2.55 8.62 -13.04
CA ASN A 134 -3.00 9.03 -11.72
C ASN A 134 -2.85 7.92 -10.66
N VAL A 135 -2.89 8.35 -9.40
CA VAL A 135 -3.03 7.49 -8.22
C VAL A 135 -4.26 7.94 -7.44
N VAL A 136 -5.13 6.99 -7.10
CA VAL A 136 -6.43 7.27 -6.44
C VAL A 136 -6.69 6.26 -5.34
N ALA A 137 -7.22 6.71 -4.20
CA ALA A 137 -7.69 5.87 -3.12
C ALA A 137 -9.23 5.77 -3.13
N TYR A 138 -9.74 4.60 -2.78
CA TYR A 138 -11.17 4.31 -2.72
C TYR A 138 -11.48 3.44 -1.52
N LYS A 139 -12.76 3.41 -1.15
CA LYS A 139 -13.38 2.33 -0.39
C LYS A 139 -14.38 1.59 -1.28
N THR A 140 -14.49 0.30 -1.06
CA THR A 140 -15.54 -0.55 -1.61
C THR A 140 -16.38 -1.06 -0.45
N VAL A 141 -17.67 -0.75 -0.44
CA VAL A 141 -18.62 -1.15 0.60
C VAL A 141 -19.76 -1.89 -0.06
N ASN A 142 -19.97 -3.15 0.33
CA ASN A 142 -20.98 -4.03 -0.28
C ASN A 142 -20.88 -4.05 -1.81
N GLY A 143 -19.66 -4.10 -2.34
CA GLY A 143 -19.37 -4.13 -3.76
C GLY A 143 -19.43 -2.78 -4.48
N THR A 144 -19.86 -1.71 -3.82
CA THR A 144 -19.93 -0.37 -4.39
C THR A 144 -18.69 0.43 -4.06
N ARG A 145 -17.95 0.86 -5.09
CA ARG A 145 -16.73 1.63 -4.95
C ARG A 145 -16.97 3.13 -4.95
N SER A 146 -16.40 3.85 -4.00
CA SER A 146 -16.41 5.32 -3.91
C SER A 146 -14.99 5.87 -3.67
N VAL A 147 -14.71 7.05 -4.26
CA VAL A 147 -13.43 7.75 -4.08
C VAL A 147 -13.33 8.29 -2.65
N LEU A 148 -12.14 8.25 -2.08
CA LEU A 148 -11.82 8.91 -0.81
C LEU A 148 -11.25 10.30 -1.07
N ASP A 149 -11.65 11.24 -0.23
CA ASP A 149 -11.12 12.60 -0.26
C ASP A 149 -9.67 12.63 0.25
N ILE A 150 -8.86 13.45 -0.39
CA ILE A 150 -7.49 13.72 0.09
C ILE A 150 -7.57 14.71 1.24
N VAL A 151 -6.79 14.48 2.30
CA VAL A 151 -6.69 15.40 3.46
C VAL A 151 -6.44 16.83 2.97
N GLY A 152 -7.27 17.76 3.44
CA GLY A 152 -7.21 19.16 3.02
C GLY A 152 -7.83 19.48 1.66
N ARG A 153 -8.38 18.48 0.93
CA ARG A 153 -9.05 18.68 -0.36
C ARG A 153 -10.31 17.83 -0.48
N LYS A 154 -11.48 18.48 -0.49
CA LYS A 154 -12.77 17.81 -0.72
C LYS A 154 -13.04 17.63 -2.20
N GLY A 155 -13.54 16.47 -2.55
CA GLY A 155 -13.85 16.10 -3.93
C GLY A 155 -12.59 15.89 -4.79
N GLY A 156 -12.80 15.58 -6.05
CA GLY A 156 -11.71 15.31 -6.99
C GLY A 156 -11.43 13.81 -7.15
N TYR A 157 -10.37 13.50 -7.88
CA TYR A 157 -10.08 12.13 -8.30
C TYR A 157 -8.58 11.85 -8.15
N GLY A 158 -8.15 11.62 -6.91
CA GLY A 158 -6.76 11.33 -6.59
C GLY A 158 -5.78 12.45 -7.00
N ILE A 159 -4.59 12.06 -7.41
CA ILE A 159 -3.57 12.96 -7.95
C ILE A 159 -3.14 12.53 -9.36
N LYS A 160 -2.79 13.51 -10.20
CA LYS A 160 -2.12 13.26 -11.46
C LYS A 160 -0.63 13.04 -11.23
N VAL A 161 -0.12 11.94 -11.76
CA VAL A 161 1.30 11.58 -11.72
C VAL A 161 1.58 10.62 -12.87
N PRO A 162 2.72 10.75 -13.60
CA PRO A 162 3.05 9.84 -14.68
C PRO A 162 3.17 8.38 -14.20
N VAL A 163 2.47 7.48 -14.88
CA VAL A 163 2.49 6.02 -14.66
C VAL A 163 2.79 5.33 -16.00
N PRO A 164 4.00 5.44 -16.57
CA PRO A 164 4.34 4.85 -17.85
C PRO A 164 4.06 3.35 -17.90
N SER A 165 3.29 2.90 -18.91
CA SER A 165 3.02 1.49 -19.15
C SER A 165 4.31 0.73 -19.47
N GLY A 166 4.41 -0.54 -19.10
CA GLY A 166 5.56 -1.40 -19.34
C GLY A 166 6.77 -1.14 -18.43
N GLN A 167 6.71 -0.16 -17.53
CA GLN A 167 7.73 0.15 -16.53
C GLN A 167 7.33 -0.37 -15.15
N TRP A 168 8.31 -0.68 -14.31
CA TRP A 168 8.10 -1.04 -12.93
C TRP A 168 7.89 0.21 -12.06
N HIS A 169 6.85 0.18 -11.23
CA HIS A 169 6.50 1.21 -10.27
C HIS A 169 6.32 0.62 -8.88
N ALA A 170 6.70 1.37 -7.85
CA ALA A 170 6.40 1.05 -6.47
C ALA A 170 5.14 1.79 -6.01
N LEU A 171 4.20 1.09 -5.43
CA LEU A 171 3.04 1.66 -4.74
C LEU A 171 3.05 1.16 -3.31
N ARG A 172 2.92 2.09 -2.35
CA ARG A 172 2.91 1.79 -0.92
C ARG A 172 1.77 2.54 -0.24
N VAL A 173 1.14 1.89 0.71
CA VAL A 173 0.23 2.52 1.67
C VAL A 173 0.71 2.22 3.08
N GLU A 174 0.78 3.25 3.91
CA GLU A 174 0.96 3.16 5.37
C GLU A 174 -0.36 3.52 6.01
N PHE A 175 -0.80 2.75 7.01
CA PHE A 175 -2.10 2.93 7.63
C PHE A 175 -2.02 2.77 9.15
N ALA A 176 -2.65 3.71 9.86
CA ALA A 176 -2.75 3.73 11.31
C ALA A 176 -4.12 4.32 11.71
N GLY A 177 -4.99 3.48 12.30
CA GLY A 177 -6.37 3.86 12.56
C GLY A 177 -7.10 4.25 11.29
N SER A 178 -7.67 5.45 11.26
CA SER A 178 -8.37 6.02 10.10
C SER A 178 -7.47 6.78 9.13
N HIS A 179 -6.18 6.91 9.41
CA HIS A 179 -5.25 7.71 8.61
C HIS A 179 -4.40 6.83 7.69
N PHE A 180 -4.36 7.18 6.40
CA PHE A 180 -3.64 6.44 5.36
C PHE A 180 -2.73 7.37 4.59
N LYS A 181 -1.47 7.00 4.47
CA LYS A 181 -0.47 7.73 3.67
C LYS A 181 -0.11 6.91 2.44
N VAL A 182 -0.32 7.49 1.27
CA VAL A 182 0.01 6.88 -0.02
C VAL A 182 1.36 7.40 -0.50
N ILE A 183 2.20 6.47 -0.93
CA ILE A 183 3.55 6.74 -1.44
C ILE A 183 3.65 6.09 -2.83
N PHE A 184 4.11 6.84 -3.82
CA PHE A 184 4.30 6.36 -5.18
C PHE A 184 5.74 6.59 -5.63
N ASN A 185 6.41 5.53 -6.10
CA ASN A 185 7.82 5.54 -6.49
C ASN A 185 8.74 6.18 -5.43
N GLY A 186 8.50 5.84 -4.16
CA GLY A 186 9.27 6.32 -3.01
C GLY A 186 8.99 7.78 -2.59
N LYS A 187 8.04 8.46 -3.25
CA LYS A 187 7.67 9.84 -2.91
C LYS A 187 6.28 9.88 -2.26
N PRO A 188 6.09 10.62 -1.15
CA PRO A 188 4.76 10.89 -0.61
C PRO A 188 3.85 11.46 -1.70
N ALA A 189 2.69 10.86 -1.87
CA ALA A 189 1.71 11.22 -2.90
C ALA A 189 0.57 12.05 -2.30
N PHE A 190 -0.15 11.46 -1.33
CA PHE A 190 -1.23 12.12 -0.60
C PHE A 190 -1.59 11.30 0.65
N GLU A 191 -2.44 11.90 1.47
CA GLU A 191 -3.01 11.28 2.67
C GLU A 191 -4.53 11.31 2.60
N VAL A 192 -5.19 10.32 3.20
CA VAL A 192 -6.64 10.23 3.31
C VAL A 192 -7.03 9.83 4.72
N GLU A 193 -8.23 10.21 5.15
CA GLU A 193 -8.83 9.81 6.40
C GLU A 193 -10.20 9.18 6.14
N ASP A 194 -10.41 7.97 6.64
CA ASP A 194 -11.69 7.26 6.58
C ASP A 194 -11.74 6.17 7.65
N ASP A 195 -12.85 6.02 8.35
CA ASP A 195 -13.03 5.09 9.47
C ASP A 195 -14.02 3.94 9.16
N THR A 196 -14.37 3.75 7.89
CA THR A 196 -15.34 2.73 7.46
C THR A 196 -14.92 1.31 7.86
N PHE A 197 -13.64 1.00 7.78
CA PHE A 197 -13.10 -0.32 8.16
C PHE A 197 -12.04 -0.16 9.26
N SER A 198 -12.48 -0.25 10.52
CA SER A 198 -11.64 -0.06 11.71
C SER A 198 -10.96 -1.34 12.21
N GLU A 199 -11.40 -2.51 11.74
CA GLU A 199 -10.88 -3.80 12.17
C GLU A 199 -9.76 -4.31 11.27
N ALA A 200 -8.96 -5.24 11.80
CA ALA A 200 -7.92 -5.90 11.03
C ALA A 200 -8.53 -6.72 9.88
N GLY A 201 -7.80 -6.82 8.78
CA GLY A 201 -8.21 -7.62 7.63
C GLY A 201 -7.03 -8.05 6.76
N GLN A 202 -7.35 -8.79 5.70
CA GLN A 202 -6.34 -9.25 4.76
C GLN A 202 -5.78 -8.09 3.93
N ILE A 203 -4.59 -8.31 3.41
CA ILE A 203 -4.01 -7.47 2.35
C ILE A 203 -4.11 -8.19 1.01
N GLY A 204 -3.96 -7.45 -0.08
CA GLY A 204 -3.98 -8.09 -1.39
C GLY A 204 -3.62 -7.18 -2.55
N LEU A 205 -3.62 -7.79 -3.73
CA LEU A 205 -3.43 -7.14 -5.02
C LEU A 205 -4.78 -6.92 -5.69
N TRP A 206 -4.84 -5.89 -6.52
CA TRP A 206 -6.07 -5.48 -7.19
C TRP A 206 -5.79 -5.01 -8.62
N THR A 207 -6.71 -5.31 -9.52
CA THR A 207 -6.76 -4.70 -10.85
C THR A 207 -8.19 -4.34 -11.23
N LYS A 208 -8.39 -3.79 -12.42
CA LYS A 208 -9.72 -3.43 -12.92
C LYS A 208 -9.90 -3.87 -14.37
N ALA A 209 -11.10 -4.34 -14.67
CA ALA A 209 -11.58 -4.65 -16.03
C ALA A 209 -10.60 -5.53 -16.82
N TYR A 210 -10.09 -5.03 -17.93
CA TYR A 210 -9.18 -5.72 -18.86
C TYR A 210 -7.71 -5.47 -18.57
N SER A 211 -7.36 -4.94 -17.37
CA SER A 211 -5.97 -4.69 -17.02
C SER A 211 -5.16 -5.97 -16.99
N VAL A 212 -4.11 -6.04 -17.78
CA VAL A 212 -3.08 -7.06 -17.67
C VAL A 212 -1.90 -6.45 -16.92
N THR A 213 -1.62 -6.95 -15.73
CA THR A 213 -0.63 -6.37 -14.83
C THR A 213 0.20 -7.45 -14.16
N ALA A 214 1.51 -7.26 -14.17
CA ALA A 214 2.47 -8.07 -13.42
C ALA A 214 2.78 -7.41 -12.08
N PHE A 215 2.88 -8.23 -11.03
CA PHE A 215 3.23 -7.83 -9.67
C PHE A 215 4.42 -8.63 -9.17
N ASP A 216 5.26 -7.98 -8.38
CA ASP A 216 6.45 -8.56 -7.78
C ASP A 216 6.77 -7.88 -6.43
N ASP A 217 7.66 -8.47 -5.65
CA ASP A 217 8.22 -7.87 -4.42
C ASP A 217 7.14 -7.29 -3.48
N VAL A 218 6.16 -8.10 -3.08
CA VAL A 218 5.16 -7.67 -2.11
C VAL A 218 5.78 -7.67 -0.71
N SER A 219 5.83 -6.50 -0.07
CA SER A 219 6.25 -6.38 1.32
C SER A 219 5.16 -5.77 2.19
N TYR A 220 5.04 -6.23 3.42
CA TYR A 220 4.01 -5.77 4.35
C TYR A 220 4.48 -5.97 5.79
N GLY A 221 3.86 -5.28 6.72
CA GLY A 221 4.16 -5.44 8.13
C GLY A 221 3.23 -4.64 9.02
N ALA A 222 3.07 -5.11 10.27
CA ALA A 222 2.33 -4.38 11.28
C ALA A 222 3.15 -3.20 11.79
N ALA A 223 2.51 -2.03 12.03
CA ALA A 223 3.08 -1.00 12.87
C ALA A 223 3.07 -1.47 14.32
N ARG A 224 4.17 -1.25 15.03
CA ARG A 224 4.28 -1.50 16.47
C ARG A 224 3.89 -0.28 17.26
#